data_5db92c1baadf59957bd80694bb244529
#
_entry.id   5db92c1baadf59957bd80694bb244529
#
_cell.length_a   1.000
_cell.length_b   1.000
_cell.length_c   1.000
_cell.angle_alpha   90.00
_cell.angle_beta   90.00
_cell.angle_gamma   90.00
#
_symmetry.space_group_name_H-M   'P 1'
#
loop_
_entity.id
_entity.type
_entity.pdbx_description
1 polymer ?
#
loop_
_entity_poly.entity_id
_entity_poly.type
_entity_poly.pdbx_seq_one_letter_code
_entity_poly.pdbx_strand_id
1 'polypeptide(L)'
;MTQPDMGILDNRNRIRRKLMLKKCEVCGLILDSEFIRDDCPKCHADASRFRTLPHEETEKITRSHLTNSLLTELAAVAEHQVRLAEKGIADQLDPGCIQTFDLALRQAVLLRQMIRAEIAIHAGKEKW
;
A
#
# COMPACT_ATOMS: atom_id res chain seq x y z
N MET A 1 -7.42 -13.29 28.56
CA MET A 1 -7.81 -12.24 27.65
C MET A 1 -6.68 -11.62 26.85
N THR A 2 -5.46 -11.76 27.32
CA THR A 2 -4.25 -11.28 26.63
C THR A 2 -3.63 -12.30 25.67
N GLN A 3 -4.09 -13.54 25.71
CA GLN A 3 -3.49 -14.63 24.92
C GLN A 3 -3.66 -14.50 23.41
N PRO A 4 -4.80 -14.02 22.85
CA PRO A 4 -4.91 -13.85 21.40
C PRO A 4 -3.95 -12.78 20.86
N ASP A 5 -3.75 -11.71 21.63
CA ASP A 5 -2.84 -10.63 21.21
C ASP A 5 -1.37 -11.08 21.27
N MET A 6 -1.02 -11.92 22.25
CA MET A 6 0.31 -12.50 22.34
C MET A 6 0.61 -13.46 21.20
N GLY A 7 -0.39 -14.22 20.74
CA GLY A 7 -0.25 -15.08 19.58
C GLY A 7 -0.01 -14.30 18.29
N ILE A 8 -0.70 -13.17 18.11
CA ILE A 8 -0.51 -12.30 16.96
C ILE A 8 0.86 -11.64 16.98
N LEU A 9 1.31 -11.19 18.14
CA LEU A 9 2.64 -10.60 18.31
C LEU A 9 3.75 -11.62 18.07
N ASP A 10 3.58 -12.83 18.55
CA ASP A 10 4.55 -13.91 18.34
C ASP A 10 4.64 -14.29 16.87
N ASN A 11 3.51 -14.34 16.18
CA ASN A 11 3.47 -14.65 14.76
C ASN A 11 4.13 -13.53 13.94
N ARG A 12 3.92 -12.26 14.28
CA ARG A 12 4.60 -11.13 13.64
C ARG A 12 6.11 -11.18 13.89
N ASN A 13 6.51 -11.50 15.08
CA ASN A 13 7.92 -11.61 15.44
C ASN A 13 8.61 -12.78 14.73
N ARG A 14 7.90 -13.90 14.58
CA ARG A 14 8.38 -15.06 13.85
C ARG A 14 8.51 -14.77 12.36
N ILE A 15 7.56 -14.04 11.76
CA ILE A 15 7.62 -13.60 10.38
C ILE A 15 8.82 -12.66 10.18
N ARG A 16 9.05 -11.72 11.10
CA ARG A 16 10.20 -10.80 11.04
C ARG A 16 11.54 -11.53 11.07
N ARG A 17 11.67 -12.58 11.89
CA ARG A 17 12.92 -13.33 12.02
C ARG A 17 13.23 -14.17 10.78
N LYS A 18 12.18 -14.64 10.08
CA LYS A 18 12.33 -15.49 8.90
C LYS A 18 12.26 -14.71 7.59
N LEU A 19 11.95 -13.42 7.65
CA LEU A 19 11.72 -12.62 6.47
C LEU A 19 13.04 -12.36 5.75
N MET A 20 13.25 -13.09 4.68
CA MET A 20 14.38 -12.93 3.80
C MET A 20 13.83 -12.54 2.42
N LEU A 21 13.85 -11.24 2.14
CA LEU A 21 13.31 -10.73 0.90
C LEU A 21 14.33 -10.80 -0.22
N LYS A 22 13.88 -11.22 -1.38
CA LYS A 22 14.66 -11.23 -2.61
C LYS A 22 13.93 -10.46 -3.69
N LYS A 23 14.70 -9.81 -4.53
CA LYS A 23 14.17 -9.01 -5.63
C LYS A 23 14.58 -9.61 -6.96
N CYS A 24 13.60 -9.79 -7.85
CA CYS A 24 13.88 -10.20 -9.23
C CYS A 24 14.54 -9.04 -9.97
N GLU A 25 15.72 -9.26 -10.50
CA GLU A 25 16.47 -8.24 -11.26
C GLU A 25 15.83 -7.90 -12.60
N VAL A 26 14.94 -8.76 -13.09
CA VAL A 26 14.29 -8.56 -14.39
C VAL A 26 13.02 -7.72 -14.27
N CYS A 27 12.10 -8.08 -13.37
CA CYS A 27 10.80 -7.39 -13.26
C CYS A 27 10.62 -6.55 -11.99
N GLY A 28 11.53 -6.66 -11.04
CA GLY A 28 11.44 -5.91 -9.78
C GLY A 28 10.54 -6.51 -8.71
N LEU A 29 9.97 -7.70 -8.95
CA LEU A 29 9.15 -8.37 -7.94
C LEU A 29 9.96 -8.67 -6.69
N ILE A 30 9.41 -8.29 -5.53
CA ILE A 30 10.00 -8.62 -4.23
C ILE A 30 9.18 -9.71 -3.57
N LEU A 31 9.84 -10.81 -3.25
CA LEU A 31 9.23 -11.97 -2.62
C LEU A 31 10.03 -12.43 -1.42
N ASP A 32 9.33 -13.02 -0.45
CA ASP A 32 9.97 -13.85 0.55
C ASP A 32 10.62 -15.04 -0.15
N SER A 33 11.85 -15.37 0.24
CA SER A 33 12.62 -16.45 -0.38
C SER A 33 11.88 -17.80 -0.37
N GLU A 34 10.98 -18.03 0.57
CA GLU A 34 10.20 -19.27 0.66
C GLU A 34 9.27 -19.47 -0.55
N PHE A 35 8.91 -18.39 -1.24
CA PHE A 35 7.99 -18.45 -2.39
C PHE A 35 8.69 -18.52 -3.74
N ILE A 36 10.03 -18.49 -3.75
CA ILE A 36 10.81 -18.58 -4.98
C ILE A 36 11.08 -20.05 -5.26
N ARG A 37 10.66 -20.52 -6.43
CA ARG A 37 10.87 -21.89 -6.88
C ARG A 37 11.81 -21.91 -8.08
N ASP A 38 11.36 -22.42 -9.21
CA ASP A 38 12.20 -22.57 -10.39
C ASP A 38 12.37 -21.30 -11.20
N ASP A 39 11.33 -20.46 -11.20
CA ASP A 39 11.31 -19.21 -11.93
C ASP A 39 10.55 -18.12 -11.18
N CYS A 40 10.66 -16.88 -11.68
CA CYS A 40 9.88 -15.76 -11.16
C CYS A 40 8.40 -15.95 -11.51
N PRO A 41 7.49 -15.93 -10.52
CA PRO A 41 6.06 -16.12 -10.80
C PRO A 41 5.45 -15.00 -11.64
N LYS A 42 6.11 -13.83 -11.72
CA LYS A 42 5.60 -12.70 -12.49
C LYS A 42 6.15 -12.66 -13.91
N CYS A 43 7.46 -12.73 -14.08
CA CYS A 43 8.09 -12.57 -15.40
C CYS A 43 8.69 -13.85 -15.98
N HIS A 44 8.69 -14.95 -15.20
CA HIS A 44 9.24 -16.25 -15.59
C HIS A 44 10.74 -16.28 -15.84
N ALA A 45 11.49 -15.27 -15.42
CA ALA A 45 12.94 -15.31 -15.41
C ALA A 45 13.44 -16.40 -14.47
N ASP A 46 14.62 -16.96 -14.74
CA ASP A 46 15.20 -17.99 -13.90
C ASP A 46 15.35 -17.54 -12.46
N ALA A 47 15.18 -18.46 -11.50
CA ALA A 47 15.28 -18.15 -10.07
C ALA A 47 16.65 -17.56 -9.68
N SER A 48 17.70 -17.86 -10.46
CA SER A 48 19.03 -17.29 -10.25
C SER A 48 19.08 -15.76 -10.42
N ARG A 49 18.06 -15.17 -11.04
CA ARG A 49 17.95 -13.71 -11.23
C ARG A 49 17.41 -12.98 -10.00
N PHE A 50 17.05 -13.70 -8.95
CA PHE A 50 16.69 -13.09 -7.67
C PHE A 50 17.94 -12.78 -6.86
N ARG A 51 18.04 -11.53 -6.38
CA ARG A 51 19.09 -11.13 -5.45
C ARG A 51 18.53 -10.94 -4.05
N THR A 52 19.29 -11.31 -3.03
CA THR A 52 18.91 -11.07 -1.64
C THR A 52 19.01 -9.58 -1.34
N LEU A 53 17.96 -9.02 -0.77
CA LEU A 53 18.00 -7.62 -0.36
C LEU A 53 18.80 -7.46 0.94
N PRO A 54 19.64 -6.40 1.04
CA PRO A 54 20.32 -6.07 2.28
C PRO A 54 19.32 -5.85 3.41
N HIS A 55 19.77 -6.05 4.65
CA HIS A 55 18.93 -5.85 5.84
C HIS A 55 18.28 -4.47 5.88
N GLU A 56 19.01 -3.43 5.52
CA GLU A 56 18.55 -2.06 5.48
C GLU A 56 17.37 -1.85 4.52
N GLU A 57 17.48 -2.41 3.32
CA GLU A 57 16.39 -2.34 2.33
C GLU A 57 15.17 -3.15 2.78
N THR A 58 15.40 -4.32 3.33
CA THR A 58 14.33 -5.16 3.87
C THR A 58 13.57 -4.44 4.99
N GLU A 59 14.28 -3.78 5.90
CA GLU A 59 13.69 -2.98 6.97
C GLU A 59 12.84 -1.83 6.43
N LYS A 60 13.31 -1.10 5.43
CA LYS A 60 12.55 -0.02 4.80
C LYS A 60 11.22 -0.53 4.23
N ILE A 61 11.27 -1.62 3.49
CA ILE A 61 10.09 -2.21 2.85
C ILE A 61 9.10 -2.69 3.91
N THR A 62 9.58 -3.45 4.89
CA THR A 62 8.75 -3.99 5.97
C THR A 62 8.10 -2.87 6.78
N ARG A 63 8.86 -1.83 7.10
CA ARG A 63 8.38 -0.72 7.91
C ARG A 63 7.37 0.17 7.17
N SER A 64 7.56 0.37 5.86
CA SER A 64 6.64 1.18 5.07
C SER A 64 5.37 0.43 4.63
N HIS A 65 5.34 -0.86 4.77
CA HIS A 65 4.22 -1.70 4.31
C HIS A 65 2.89 -1.29 4.94
N LEU A 66 2.84 -1.10 6.25
CA LEU A 66 1.61 -0.67 6.94
C LEU A 66 1.14 0.69 6.44
N THR A 67 2.05 1.66 6.39
CA THR A 67 1.73 3.02 5.94
C THR A 67 1.20 3.01 4.51
N ASN A 68 1.84 2.27 3.62
CA ASN A 68 1.40 2.16 2.22
C ASN A 68 0.02 1.51 2.11
N SER A 69 -0.23 0.48 2.90
CA SER A 69 -1.55 -0.18 2.95
C SER A 69 -2.63 0.79 3.43
N LEU A 70 -2.36 1.56 4.48
CA LEU A 70 -3.29 2.55 5.01
C LEU A 70 -3.54 3.68 4.00
N LEU A 71 -2.50 4.15 3.31
CA LEU A 71 -2.63 5.15 2.25
C LEU A 71 -3.52 4.63 1.12
N THR A 72 -3.34 3.39 0.73
CA THR A 72 -4.14 2.76 -0.33
C THR A 72 -5.62 2.65 0.08
N GLU A 73 -5.90 2.22 1.30
CA GLU A 73 -7.26 2.17 1.83
C GLU A 73 -7.88 3.57 1.91
N LEU A 74 -7.11 4.54 2.38
CA LEU A 74 -7.59 5.92 2.48
C LEU A 74 -7.90 6.51 1.09
N ALA A 75 -7.11 6.16 0.08
CA ALA A 75 -7.37 6.55 -1.29
C ALA A 75 -8.73 6.01 -1.78
N ALA A 76 -9.06 4.76 -1.44
CA ALA A 76 -10.35 4.17 -1.77
C ALA A 76 -11.52 4.90 -1.07
N VAL A 77 -11.33 5.30 0.19
CA VAL A 77 -12.32 6.10 0.94
C VAL A 77 -12.50 7.47 0.28
N ALA A 78 -11.41 8.14 -0.09
CA ALA A 78 -11.47 9.42 -0.79
C ALA A 78 -12.23 9.31 -2.12
N GLU A 79 -11.99 8.24 -2.87
CA GLU A 79 -12.69 7.96 -4.12
C GLU A 79 -14.20 7.77 -3.88
N HIS A 80 -14.57 7.10 -2.80
CA HIS A 80 -15.98 6.95 -2.42
C HIS A 80 -16.60 8.31 -2.07
N GLN A 81 -15.86 9.15 -1.35
CA GLN A 81 -16.32 10.51 -1.03
C GLN A 81 -16.55 11.35 -2.29
N VAL A 82 -15.69 11.22 -3.29
CA VAL A 82 -15.87 11.88 -4.60
C VAL A 82 -17.22 11.48 -5.21
N ARG A 83 -17.52 10.19 -5.24
CA ARG A 83 -18.78 9.68 -5.80
C ARG A 83 -20.01 10.20 -5.05
N LEU A 84 -19.95 10.20 -3.72
CA LEU A 84 -21.04 10.73 -2.90
C LEU A 84 -21.26 12.22 -3.15
N ALA A 85 -20.19 12.99 -3.21
CA ALA A 85 -20.25 14.42 -3.44
C ALA A 85 -20.82 14.75 -4.83
N GLU A 86 -20.38 14.03 -5.85
CA GLU A 86 -20.91 14.21 -7.22
C GLU A 86 -22.41 13.92 -7.30
N LYS A 87 -22.87 12.87 -6.61
CA LYS A 87 -24.30 12.54 -6.53
C LYS A 87 -25.08 13.62 -5.79
N GLY A 88 -24.52 14.14 -4.70
CA GLY A 88 -25.16 15.19 -3.93
C GLY A 88 -25.28 16.50 -4.72
N ILE A 89 -24.24 16.85 -5.49
CA ILE A 89 -24.29 18.02 -6.36
C ILE A 89 -25.34 17.81 -7.47
N ALA A 90 -25.38 16.64 -8.08
CA ALA A 90 -26.33 16.32 -9.14
C ALA A 90 -27.77 16.38 -8.68
N ASP A 91 -28.05 16.09 -7.40
CA ASP A 91 -29.37 16.13 -6.80
C ASP A 91 -29.97 17.56 -6.78
N GLN A 92 -29.13 18.59 -6.72
CA GLN A 92 -29.55 20.00 -6.81
C GLN A 92 -30.67 20.39 -5.86
N LEU A 93 -30.64 19.92 -4.62
CA LEU A 93 -31.70 20.18 -3.64
C LEU A 93 -31.78 21.65 -3.25
N ASP A 94 -30.68 22.21 -2.76
CA ASP A 94 -30.60 23.61 -2.36
C ASP A 94 -29.13 24.09 -2.38
N PRO A 95 -28.93 25.43 -2.38
CA PRO A 95 -27.57 25.99 -2.47
C PRO A 95 -26.64 25.58 -1.33
N GLY A 96 -27.13 25.44 -0.11
CA GLY A 96 -26.34 25.05 1.05
C GLY A 96 -25.82 23.62 0.93
N CYS A 97 -26.66 22.70 0.48
CA CYS A 97 -26.27 21.32 0.24
C CYS A 97 -25.28 21.21 -0.91
N ILE A 98 -25.51 21.92 -1.99
CA ILE A 98 -24.60 21.95 -3.15
C ILE A 98 -23.22 22.44 -2.72
N GLN A 99 -23.16 23.50 -1.94
CA GLN A 99 -21.91 24.06 -1.44
C GLN A 99 -21.17 23.05 -0.54
N THR A 100 -21.89 22.35 0.31
CA THR A 100 -21.31 21.33 1.20
C THR A 100 -20.73 20.16 0.40
N PHE A 101 -21.49 19.66 -0.58
CA PHE A 101 -21.00 18.60 -1.45
C PHE A 101 -19.82 19.03 -2.31
N ASP A 102 -19.82 20.28 -2.79
CA ASP A 102 -18.70 20.82 -3.54
C ASP A 102 -17.43 20.90 -2.69
N LEU A 103 -17.54 21.30 -1.42
CA LEU A 103 -16.40 21.27 -0.49
C LEU A 103 -15.90 19.85 -0.29
N ALA A 104 -16.79 18.89 -0.06
CA ALA A 104 -16.43 17.49 0.12
C ALA A 104 -15.73 16.94 -1.13
N LEU A 105 -16.18 17.30 -2.31
CA LEU A 105 -15.55 16.90 -3.57
C LEU A 105 -14.12 17.42 -3.66
N ARG A 106 -13.94 18.72 -3.44
CA ARG A 106 -12.61 19.35 -3.53
C ARG A 106 -11.63 18.78 -2.50
N GLN A 107 -12.07 18.56 -1.26
CA GLN A 107 -11.24 17.97 -0.23
C GLN A 107 -10.84 16.53 -0.56
N ALA A 108 -11.77 15.73 -1.07
CA ALA A 108 -11.49 14.35 -1.46
C ALA A 108 -10.52 14.27 -2.64
N VAL A 109 -10.68 15.13 -3.63
CA VAL A 109 -9.75 15.20 -4.78
C VAL A 109 -8.35 15.60 -4.31
N LEU A 110 -8.25 16.61 -3.46
CA LEU A 110 -6.96 17.04 -2.90
C LEU A 110 -6.29 15.91 -2.13
N LEU A 111 -7.04 15.27 -1.22
CA LEU A 111 -6.51 14.15 -0.43
C LEU A 111 -6.02 13.01 -1.33
N ARG A 112 -6.81 12.64 -2.32
CA ARG A 112 -6.43 11.59 -3.28
C ARG A 112 -5.12 11.91 -4.00
N GLN A 113 -4.94 13.15 -4.43
CA GLN A 113 -3.70 13.56 -5.10
C GLN A 113 -2.50 13.56 -4.15
N MET A 114 -2.69 14.00 -2.91
CA MET A 114 -1.63 13.93 -1.88
C MET A 114 -1.21 12.50 -1.60
N ILE A 115 -2.16 11.57 -1.51
CA ILE A 115 -1.87 10.15 -1.29
C ILE A 115 -1.06 9.59 -2.46
N ARG A 116 -1.45 9.89 -3.70
CA ARG A 116 -0.72 9.43 -4.88
C ARG A 116 0.71 9.95 -4.91
N ALA A 117 0.90 11.21 -4.52
CA ALA A 117 2.23 11.80 -4.43
C ALA A 117 3.10 11.09 -3.40
N GLU A 118 2.55 10.77 -2.22
CA GLU A 118 3.28 10.05 -1.18
C GLU A 118 3.65 8.63 -1.63
N ILE A 119 2.73 7.92 -2.26
CA ILE A 119 3.00 6.57 -2.78
C ILE A 119 4.11 6.62 -3.84
N ALA A 120 4.08 7.60 -4.73
CA ALA A 120 5.13 7.78 -5.74
C ALA A 120 6.49 8.07 -5.10
N ILE A 121 6.52 8.91 -4.06
CA ILE A 121 7.75 9.21 -3.32
C ILE A 121 8.27 7.94 -2.63
N HIS A 122 7.40 7.18 -1.99
CA HIS A 122 7.79 5.92 -1.34
C HIS A 122 8.37 4.92 -2.35
N ALA A 123 7.72 4.76 -3.50
CA ALA A 123 8.21 3.87 -4.55
C ALA A 123 9.61 4.32 -5.04
N GLY A 124 9.82 5.62 -5.23
CA GLY A 124 11.11 6.18 -5.63
C GLY A 124 12.22 6.00 -4.60
N LYS A 125 11.86 5.83 -3.32
CA LYS A 125 12.80 5.59 -2.22
C LYS A 125 12.88 4.11 -1.80
N GLU A 126 12.32 3.24 -2.58
CA GLU A 126 12.24 1.79 -2.31
C GLU A 126 11.53 1.45 -0.99
N LYS A 127 10.48 2.21 -0.67
CA LYS A 127 9.61 2.00 0.49
C LYS A 127 8.26 1.44 0.06
N TRP A 128 8.27 0.24 -0.51
CA TRP A 128 7.06 -0.33 -1.09
C TRP A 128 6.91 -1.84 -0.88
#